data_f0544e4f72720943670bf83419432338
#
_entry.id   f0544e4f72720943670bf83419432338
#
_cell.length_a   1.000
_cell.length_b   1.000
_cell.length_c   1.000
_cell.angle_alpha   90.00
_cell.angle_beta   90.00
_cell.angle_gamma   90.00
#
_symmetry.space_group_name_H-M   'P 1'
#
loop_
_entity.id
_entity.type
_entity.pdbx_description
1 polymer ?
#
loop_
_entity_poly.entity_id
_entity_poly.type
_entity_poly.pdbx_seq_one_letter_code
_entity_poly.pdbx_strand_id
1 'polypeptide(L)'
;MRRHIVEIGLTVLFLMGALIAILMWWAGNYSTTIATAMLVLVLLGTAAGTLIPNILLTWLIIGLSTIGIAILMMGYVVMTIPLKIGLLLAFPVCASLSTLSRTILSGWGWIDRNRSEINSYVEHYDQITKLQTRYNAQKIYKKSQQFVLEDQDDDQWLNVTAIHWSHNRQVKQFHKHEYSKALREIAKILKNDRLPSEALYYIGHGTFLIISFNLTKRIYNHRNDLTRQSLKKIKVGQAIQQFKWGTKFINKDNAAKFPELEDVMRHVDRDMETDLIVEYMKGDNVNG
;
A
#
# COMPACT_ATOMS: atom_id res chain seq x y z
N MET A 1 -20.12 6.22 1.86
CA MET A 1 -19.57 4.84 1.96
C MET A 1 -19.30 4.36 3.40
N ARG A 2 -19.02 5.23 4.36
CA ARG A 2 -18.58 4.89 5.73
C ARG A 2 -19.63 4.27 6.64
N ARG A 3 -20.85 4.77 6.62
CA ARG A 3 -21.95 4.22 7.44
C ARG A 3 -22.29 2.78 7.06
N HIS A 4 -22.25 2.46 5.77
CA HIS A 4 -22.69 1.17 5.26
C HIS A 4 -21.91 -0.07 5.73
N ILE A 5 -20.62 0.04 6.06
CA ILE A 5 -19.84 -1.17 6.43
C ILE A 5 -20.02 -1.49 7.92
N VAL A 6 -20.07 -0.47 8.80
CA VAL A 6 -20.46 -0.68 10.21
C VAL A 6 -21.90 -1.20 10.27
N GLU A 7 -22.80 -0.62 9.46
CA GLU A 7 -24.17 -1.07 9.29
C GLU A 7 -24.22 -2.52 8.82
N ILE A 8 -23.37 -2.93 7.84
CA ILE A 8 -23.26 -4.33 7.38
C ILE A 8 -22.77 -5.23 8.52
N GLY A 9 -21.75 -4.85 9.26
CA GLY A 9 -21.25 -5.62 10.41
C GLY A 9 -22.31 -5.82 11.49
N LEU A 10 -23.03 -4.76 11.83
CA LEU A 10 -24.15 -4.79 12.79
C LEU A 10 -25.32 -5.61 12.24
N THR A 11 -25.63 -5.51 10.95
CA THR A 11 -26.68 -6.29 10.29
C THR A 11 -26.36 -7.78 10.33
N VAL A 12 -25.11 -8.17 10.09
CA VAL A 12 -24.66 -9.58 10.19
C VAL A 12 -24.80 -10.08 11.63
N LEU A 13 -24.45 -9.26 12.63
CA LEU A 13 -24.62 -9.58 14.06
C LEU A 13 -26.08 -9.75 14.44
N PHE A 14 -26.95 -8.85 13.97
CA PHE A 14 -28.37 -8.93 14.17
C PHE A 14 -29.00 -10.17 13.51
N LEU A 15 -28.62 -10.48 12.25
CA LEU A 15 -29.05 -11.69 11.56
C LEU A 15 -28.60 -12.96 12.28
N MET A 16 -27.39 -12.97 12.83
CA MET A 16 -26.90 -14.08 13.65
C MET A 16 -27.76 -14.25 14.91
N GLY A 17 -28.07 -13.18 15.62
CA GLY A 17 -28.95 -13.22 16.79
C GLY A 17 -30.34 -13.72 16.46
N ALA A 18 -30.95 -13.23 15.36
CA ALA A 18 -32.24 -13.69 14.87
C ALA A 18 -32.22 -15.19 14.47
N LEU A 19 -31.17 -15.62 13.79
CA LEU A 19 -30.99 -17.03 13.43
C LEU A 19 -30.92 -17.92 14.67
N ILE A 20 -30.14 -17.52 15.67
CA ILE A 20 -30.02 -18.23 16.94
C ILE A 20 -31.39 -18.34 17.64
N ALA A 21 -32.13 -17.24 17.72
CA ALA A 21 -33.45 -17.22 18.34
C ALA A 21 -34.41 -18.16 17.62
N ILE A 22 -34.43 -18.14 16.28
CA ILE A 22 -35.26 -19.04 15.46
C ILE A 22 -34.87 -20.51 15.68
N LEU A 23 -33.59 -20.83 15.67
CA LEU A 23 -33.08 -22.20 15.89
C LEU A 23 -33.44 -22.71 17.29
N MET A 24 -33.30 -21.87 18.31
CA MET A 24 -33.66 -22.22 19.70
C MET A 24 -35.16 -22.42 19.86
N TRP A 25 -35.99 -21.52 19.31
CA TRP A 25 -37.45 -21.67 19.35
C TRP A 25 -37.90 -22.96 18.63
N TRP A 26 -37.33 -23.20 17.44
CA TRP A 26 -37.63 -24.41 16.66
C TRP A 26 -37.22 -25.69 17.38
N ALA A 27 -36.00 -25.75 17.95
CA ALA A 27 -35.50 -26.90 18.68
C ALA A 27 -36.32 -27.16 19.95
N GLY A 28 -36.77 -26.11 20.66
CA GLY A 28 -37.59 -26.18 21.87
C GLY A 28 -38.95 -26.85 21.66
N ASN A 29 -39.50 -26.77 20.44
CA ASN A 29 -40.77 -27.40 20.10
C ASN A 29 -40.68 -28.96 20.00
N TYR A 30 -39.47 -29.52 19.93
CA TYR A 30 -39.30 -30.97 19.85
C TYR A 30 -38.95 -31.61 21.17
N SER A 31 -37.91 -31.14 21.84
CA SER A 31 -37.53 -31.60 23.18
C SER A 31 -36.50 -30.71 23.82
N THR A 32 -36.48 -30.68 25.14
CA THR A 32 -35.49 -29.91 25.94
C THR A 32 -34.05 -30.42 25.69
N THR A 33 -33.87 -31.72 25.48
CA THR A 33 -32.55 -32.31 25.18
C THR A 33 -32.01 -31.85 23.82
N ILE A 34 -32.87 -31.72 22.81
CA ILE A 34 -32.48 -31.23 21.48
C ILE A 34 -32.18 -29.73 21.56
N ALA A 35 -32.97 -28.95 22.32
CA ALA A 35 -32.73 -27.54 22.52
C ALA A 35 -31.38 -27.29 23.24
N THR A 36 -31.04 -28.08 24.27
CA THR A 36 -29.73 -27.95 24.95
C THR A 36 -28.58 -28.35 24.04
N ALA A 37 -28.70 -29.40 23.23
CA ALA A 37 -27.66 -29.77 22.26
C ALA A 37 -27.47 -28.67 21.19
N MET A 38 -28.55 -28.09 20.68
CA MET A 38 -28.53 -26.96 19.75
C MET A 38 -27.83 -25.75 20.36
N LEU A 39 -28.15 -25.42 21.63
CA LEU A 39 -27.54 -24.31 22.34
C LEU A 39 -26.02 -24.49 22.47
N VAL A 40 -25.58 -25.69 22.83
CA VAL A 40 -24.15 -26.00 22.96
C VAL A 40 -23.45 -25.83 21.61
N LEU A 41 -24.02 -26.34 20.52
CA LEU A 41 -23.44 -26.20 19.17
C LEU A 41 -23.37 -24.73 18.70
N VAL A 42 -24.39 -23.96 18.97
CA VAL A 42 -24.43 -22.51 18.68
C VAL A 42 -23.36 -21.76 19.48
N LEU A 43 -23.27 -22.01 20.78
CA LEU A 43 -22.25 -21.37 21.64
C LEU A 43 -20.82 -21.75 21.22
N LEU A 44 -20.59 -23.04 20.95
CA LEU A 44 -19.29 -23.50 20.44
C LEU A 44 -18.96 -22.89 19.08
N GLY A 45 -19.93 -22.81 18.16
CA GLY A 45 -19.75 -22.19 16.85
C GLY A 45 -19.41 -20.70 16.95
N THR A 46 -20.15 -19.95 17.76
CA THR A 46 -19.88 -18.51 17.96
C THR A 46 -18.55 -18.27 18.64
N ALA A 47 -18.20 -19.05 19.67
CA ALA A 47 -16.90 -18.96 20.34
C ALA A 47 -15.75 -19.32 19.41
N ALA A 48 -15.87 -20.42 18.64
CA ALA A 48 -14.87 -20.81 17.66
C ALA A 48 -14.66 -19.73 16.58
N GLY A 49 -15.75 -19.16 16.03
CA GLY A 49 -15.70 -18.09 15.04
C GLY A 49 -15.06 -16.79 15.55
N THR A 50 -15.16 -16.50 16.85
CA THR A 50 -14.55 -15.30 17.46
C THR A 50 -13.09 -15.49 17.86
N LEU A 51 -12.70 -16.67 18.32
CA LEU A 51 -11.39 -16.92 18.93
C LEU A 51 -10.38 -17.56 17.98
N ILE A 52 -10.85 -18.44 17.06
CA ILE A 52 -9.96 -19.25 16.24
C ILE A 52 -9.56 -18.51 14.94
N PRO A 53 -8.29 -18.60 14.49
CA PRO A 53 -7.86 -18.08 13.18
C PRO A 53 -8.62 -18.76 12.02
N ASN A 54 -8.89 -18.01 10.96
CA ASN A 54 -9.73 -18.43 9.85
C ASN A 54 -9.32 -19.78 9.22
N ILE A 55 -8.02 -20.02 9.06
CA ILE A 55 -7.48 -21.26 8.48
C ILE A 55 -7.83 -22.47 9.35
N LEU A 56 -7.55 -22.39 10.66
CA LEU A 56 -7.82 -23.45 11.61
C LEU A 56 -9.32 -23.69 11.76
N LEU A 57 -10.13 -22.62 11.74
CA LEU A 57 -11.58 -22.72 11.81
C LEU A 57 -12.16 -23.47 10.60
N THR A 58 -11.63 -23.23 9.41
CA THR A 58 -12.09 -23.94 8.20
C THR A 58 -11.86 -25.45 8.34
N TRP A 59 -10.69 -25.87 8.79
CA TRP A 59 -10.41 -27.28 9.05
C TRP A 59 -11.28 -27.88 10.15
N LEU A 60 -11.55 -27.12 11.19
CA LEU A 60 -12.40 -27.53 12.31
C LEU A 60 -13.86 -27.70 11.86
N ILE A 61 -14.39 -26.79 11.01
CA ILE A 61 -15.72 -26.91 10.43
C ILE A 61 -15.82 -28.17 9.57
N ILE A 62 -14.86 -28.42 8.68
CA ILE A 62 -14.83 -29.61 7.81
C ILE A 62 -14.79 -30.88 8.67
N GLY A 63 -13.87 -30.94 9.63
CA GLY A 63 -13.71 -32.13 10.49
C GLY A 63 -14.96 -32.43 11.31
N LEU A 64 -15.51 -31.43 12.02
CA LEU A 64 -16.72 -31.61 12.82
C LEU A 64 -17.95 -31.93 11.98
N SER A 65 -18.09 -31.31 10.81
CA SER A 65 -19.20 -31.63 9.89
C SER A 65 -19.10 -33.05 9.38
N THR A 66 -17.90 -33.53 9.03
CA THR A 66 -17.69 -34.93 8.57
C THR A 66 -18.01 -35.92 9.67
N ILE A 67 -17.53 -35.68 10.91
CA ILE A 67 -17.85 -36.52 12.08
C ILE A 67 -19.36 -36.49 12.36
N GLY A 68 -19.97 -35.32 12.32
CA GLY A 68 -21.41 -35.14 12.53
C GLY A 68 -22.26 -35.90 11.53
N ILE A 69 -21.90 -35.85 10.24
CA ILE A 69 -22.57 -36.62 9.19
C ILE A 69 -22.44 -38.14 9.49
N ALA A 70 -21.25 -38.61 9.81
CA ALA A 70 -21.03 -40.03 10.12
C ALA A 70 -21.90 -40.50 11.29
N ILE A 71 -21.94 -39.74 12.39
CA ILE A 71 -22.76 -40.10 13.57
C ILE A 71 -24.25 -40.09 13.25
N LEU A 72 -24.74 -39.06 12.54
CA LEU A 72 -26.14 -38.90 12.23
C LEU A 72 -26.65 -39.91 11.17
N MET A 73 -25.76 -40.41 10.29
CA MET A 73 -26.08 -41.39 9.26
C MET A 73 -26.01 -42.86 9.76
N MET A 74 -25.28 -43.11 10.86
CA MET A 74 -25.13 -44.46 11.42
C MET A 74 -26.41 -45.11 12.00
N GLY A 75 -27.57 -44.49 11.84
CA GLY A 75 -28.84 -45.11 12.15
C GLY A 75 -29.21 -45.24 13.64
N TYR A 76 -28.26 -45.06 14.55
CA TYR A 76 -28.50 -45.13 15.99
C TYR A 76 -29.31 -43.96 16.55
N VAL A 77 -29.37 -42.84 15.80
CA VAL A 77 -30.08 -41.63 16.21
C VAL A 77 -31.45 -41.62 15.52
N VAL A 78 -32.50 -41.95 16.24
CA VAL A 78 -33.89 -41.91 15.76
C VAL A 78 -34.40 -40.45 15.84
N MET A 79 -34.16 -39.68 14.81
CA MET A 79 -34.61 -38.30 14.67
C MET A 79 -35.15 -38.04 13.27
N THR A 80 -36.04 -37.07 13.12
CA THR A 80 -36.52 -36.60 11.81
C THR A 80 -35.38 -35.96 11.00
N ILE A 81 -35.39 -36.09 9.70
CA ILE A 81 -34.36 -35.57 8.79
C ILE A 81 -34.11 -34.06 8.99
N PRO A 82 -35.12 -33.17 9.10
CA PRO A 82 -34.92 -31.75 9.29
C PRO A 82 -34.16 -31.43 10.60
N LEU A 83 -34.40 -32.22 11.65
CA LEU A 83 -33.71 -32.07 12.93
C LEU A 83 -32.21 -32.41 12.83
N LYS A 84 -31.89 -33.50 12.12
CA LYS A 84 -30.50 -33.92 11.83
C LYS A 84 -29.76 -32.82 11.04
N ILE A 85 -30.40 -32.26 10.03
CA ILE A 85 -29.81 -31.16 9.22
C ILE A 85 -29.62 -29.91 10.09
N GLY A 86 -30.59 -29.54 10.92
CA GLY A 86 -30.48 -28.37 11.82
C GLY A 86 -29.33 -28.50 12.79
N LEU A 87 -29.16 -29.64 13.47
CA LEU A 87 -28.03 -29.90 14.36
C LEU A 87 -26.69 -29.88 13.63
N LEU A 88 -26.62 -30.47 12.44
CA LEU A 88 -25.40 -30.50 11.62
C LEU A 88 -24.96 -29.11 11.19
N LEU A 89 -25.90 -28.24 10.80
CA LEU A 89 -25.63 -26.91 10.28
C LEU A 89 -25.45 -25.85 11.39
N ALA A 90 -25.92 -26.08 12.60
CA ALA A 90 -25.88 -25.09 13.69
C ALA A 90 -24.46 -24.58 13.97
N PHE A 91 -23.49 -25.47 14.17
CA PHE A 91 -22.11 -25.11 14.42
C PHE A 91 -21.45 -24.38 13.22
N PRO A 92 -21.41 -24.93 11.99
CA PRO A 92 -20.71 -24.28 10.88
C PRO A 92 -21.34 -22.94 10.46
N VAL A 93 -22.66 -22.79 10.52
CA VAL A 93 -23.33 -21.54 10.18
C VAL A 93 -23.00 -20.46 11.23
N CYS A 94 -23.12 -20.76 12.52
CA CYS A 94 -22.80 -19.81 13.58
C CYS A 94 -21.31 -19.44 13.58
N ALA A 95 -20.43 -20.40 13.37
CA ALA A 95 -18.98 -20.16 13.28
C ALA A 95 -18.64 -19.26 12.07
N SER A 96 -19.22 -19.51 10.91
CA SER A 96 -19.00 -18.72 9.69
C SER A 96 -19.52 -17.28 9.83
N LEU A 97 -20.74 -17.09 10.35
CA LEU A 97 -21.31 -15.76 10.57
C LEU A 97 -20.53 -14.97 11.62
N SER A 98 -20.10 -15.62 12.70
CA SER A 98 -19.26 -14.99 13.74
C SER A 98 -17.92 -14.55 13.19
N THR A 99 -17.26 -15.39 12.38
CA THR A 99 -15.99 -15.04 11.71
C THR A 99 -16.17 -13.90 10.73
N LEU A 100 -17.24 -13.91 9.94
CA LEU A 100 -17.54 -12.84 8.99
C LEU A 100 -17.72 -11.50 9.72
N SER A 101 -18.52 -11.47 10.80
CA SER A 101 -18.70 -10.28 11.64
C SER A 101 -17.37 -9.79 12.23
N ARG A 102 -16.55 -10.71 12.80
CA ARG A 102 -15.23 -10.38 13.32
C ARG A 102 -14.32 -9.76 12.26
N THR A 103 -14.27 -10.33 11.07
CA THR A 103 -13.40 -9.87 9.97
C THR A 103 -13.82 -8.47 9.50
N ILE A 104 -15.12 -8.22 9.39
CA ILE A 104 -15.65 -6.90 9.04
C ILE A 104 -15.31 -5.88 10.13
N LEU A 105 -15.57 -6.18 11.39
CA LEU A 105 -15.36 -5.25 12.50
C LEU A 105 -13.88 -5.01 12.80
N SER A 106 -13.01 -6.05 12.75
CA SER A 106 -11.58 -5.92 13.01
C SER A 106 -10.86 -5.17 11.89
N GLY A 107 -11.20 -5.42 10.63
CA GLY A 107 -10.68 -4.67 9.48
C GLY A 107 -10.95 -3.17 9.62
N TRP A 108 -12.11 -2.80 10.12
CA TRP A 108 -12.47 -1.42 10.39
C TRP A 108 -11.69 -0.78 11.52
N GLY A 109 -11.50 -1.49 12.62
CA GLY A 109 -10.73 -0.98 13.76
C GLY A 109 -9.28 -0.67 13.40
N TRP A 110 -8.68 -1.42 12.45
CA TRP A 110 -7.35 -1.15 11.93
C TRP A 110 -7.34 0.09 11.02
N ILE A 111 -8.27 0.18 10.07
CA ILE A 111 -8.40 1.33 9.15
C ILE A 111 -8.68 2.62 9.92
N ASP A 112 -9.52 2.58 10.94
CA ASP A 112 -9.86 3.79 11.71
C ASP A 112 -8.69 4.25 12.59
N ARG A 113 -7.94 3.33 13.19
CA ARG A 113 -6.71 3.66 13.94
C ARG A 113 -5.61 4.24 13.07
N ASN A 114 -5.42 3.72 11.85
CA ASN A 114 -4.40 4.19 10.93
C ASN A 114 -4.89 5.22 9.92
N ARG A 115 -6.10 5.73 10.12
CA ARG A 115 -6.76 6.63 9.19
C ARG A 115 -6.02 7.94 8.95
N SER A 116 -5.45 8.53 9.99
CA SER A 116 -4.65 9.76 9.87
C SER A 116 -3.41 9.52 9.01
N GLU A 117 -2.75 8.38 9.17
CA GLU A 117 -1.59 7.99 8.37
C GLU A 117 -1.98 7.67 6.93
N ILE A 118 -3.08 6.92 6.73
CA ILE A 118 -3.59 6.60 5.39
C ILE A 118 -4.04 7.86 4.65
N ASN A 119 -4.77 8.76 5.31
CA ASN A 119 -5.19 10.02 4.70
C ASN A 119 -3.98 10.91 4.39
N SER A 120 -3.04 11.06 5.31
CA SER A 120 -1.78 11.77 5.08
C SER A 120 -1.00 11.19 3.90
N TYR A 121 -0.93 9.87 3.79
CA TYR A 121 -0.30 9.21 2.65
C TYR A 121 -1.03 9.49 1.33
N VAL A 122 -2.36 9.40 1.31
CA VAL A 122 -3.19 9.64 0.11
C VAL A 122 -3.20 11.11 -0.31
N GLU A 123 -3.23 12.04 0.65
CA GLU A 123 -3.20 13.49 0.40
C GLU A 123 -1.87 13.93 -0.20
N HIS A 124 -0.77 13.25 0.16
CA HIS A 124 0.58 13.56 -0.31
C HIS A 124 1.06 12.65 -1.45
N TYR A 125 0.12 12.17 -2.27
CA TYR A 125 0.37 11.32 -3.42
C TYR A 125 -0.12 12.03 -4.69
N ASP A 126 0.76 12.20 -5.68
CA ASP A 126 0.36 12.84 -6.93
C ASP A 126 -0.52 11.90 -7.78
N GLN A 127 -1.68 12.42 -8.20
CA GLN A 127 -2.68 11.62 -8.91
C GLN A 127 -2.26 11.18 -10.31
N ILE A 128 -1.38 11.94 -10.97
CA ILE A 128 -0.95 11.68 -12.35
C ILE A 128 0.20 10.68 -12.36
N THR A 129 1.26 10.95 -11.63
CA THR A 129 2.50 10.16 -11.61
C THR A 129 2.43 8.95 -10.70
N LYS A 130 1.50 8.96 -9.75
CA LYS A 130 1.44 7.95 -8.69
C LYS A 130 2.77 7.84 -7.93
N LEU A 131 3.41 8.97 -7.70
CA LEU A 131 4.57 9.13 -6.82
C LEU A 131 4.20 9.97 -5.62
N GLN A 132 4.99 9.86 -4.56
CA GLN A 132 4.84 10.70 -3.37
C GLN A 132 5.20 12.14 -3.70
N THR A 133 4.66 13.09 -2.93
CA THR A 133 4.87 14.52 -3.15
C THR A 133 6.03 15.08 -2.34
N ARG A 134 6.31 16.38 -2.53
CA ARG A 134 7.33 17.14 -1.81
C ARG A 134 7.23 17.01 -0.29
N TYR A 135 6.02 16.95 0.27
CA TYR A 135 5.81 16.82 1.71
C TYR A 135 6.47 15.55 2.27
N ASN A 136 6.23 14.41 1.62
CA ASN A 136 6.85 13.16 2.04
C ASN A 136 8.36 13.16 1.79
N ALA A 137 8.82 13.80 0.71
CA ALA A 137 10.25 13.96 0.44
C ALA A 137 10.97 14.72 1.57
N GLN A 138 10.39 15.83 2.04
CA GLN A 138 10.91 16.61 3.17
C GLN A 138 10.98 15.78 4.46
N LYS A 139 9.91 15.07 4.77
CA LYS A 139 9.83 14.22 5.98
C LYS A 139 10.89 13.11 5.97
N ILE A 140 11.03 12.41 4.84
CA ILE A 140 12.04 11.34 4.70
C ILE A 140 13.44 11.91 4.70
N TYR A 141 13.69 13.00 3.95
CA TYR A 141 14.97 13.66 3.92
C TYR A 141 15.43 14.04 5.33
N LYS A 142 14.60 14.75 6.10
CA LYS A 142 14.92 15.18 7.46
C LYS A 142 15.28 14.02 8.37
N LYS A 143 14.49 12.95 8.31
CA LYS A 143 14.78 11.72 9.09
C LYS A 143 16.11 11.10 8.69
N SER A 144 16.40 11.03 7.40
CA SER A 144 17.61 10.40 6.89
C SER A 144 18.86 11.23 7.11
N GLN A 145 18.74 12.55 7.02
CA GLN A 145 19.80 13.50 7.36
C GLN A 145 20.19 13.37 8.85
N GLN A 146 19.20 13.19 9.74
CA GLN A 146 19.47 12.93 11.15
C GLN A 146 20.22 11.61 11.35
N PHE A 147 19.84 10.54 10.66
CA PHE A 147 20.58 9.26 10.71
C PHE A 147 22.03 9.42 10.27
N VAL A 148 22.30 10.19 9.21
CA VAL A 148 23.66 10.45 8.75
C VAL A 148 24.47 11.27 9.78
N LEU A 149 23.83 12.20 10.50
CA LEU A 149 24.51 12.99 11.54
C LEU A 149 24.80 12.19 12.80
N GLU A 150 23.89 11.28 13.19
CA GLU A 150 24.00 10.47 14.40
C GLU A 150 24.89 9.24 14.22
N ASP A 151 25.28 8.91 12.98
CA ASP A 151 26.13 7.77 12.66
C ASP A 151 27.53 7.90 13.28
N GLN A 152 27.95 6.90 14.06
CA GLN A 152 29.24 6.91 14.74
C GLN A 152 30.39 6.45 13.81
N ASP A 153 30.08 5.59 12.86
CA ASP A 153 31.08 4.87 12.03
C ASP A 153 31.34 5.56 10.68
N ASP A 154 30.71 6.70 10.39
CA ASP A 154 30.79 7.44 9.11
C ASP A 154 30.39 6.64 7.85
N ASP A 155 29.67 5.54 8.04
CA ASP A 155 29.27 4.60 7.00
C ASP A 155 27.92 4.95 6.35
N GLN A 156 27.27 6.02 6.79
CA GLN A 156 25.96 6.43 6.29
C GLN A 156 26.06 7.67 5.40
N TRP A 157 25.45 7.58 4.24
CA TRP A 157 25.32 8.70 3.32
C TRP A 157 24.03 8.63 2.52
N LEU A 158 23.67 9.73 1.92
CA LEU A 158 22.56 9.79 0.98
C LEU A 158 22.91 10.60 -0.26
N ASN A 159 22.33 10.21 -1.38
CA ASN A 159 22.37 10.97 -2.62
C ASN A 159 20.98 11.51 -2.92
N VAL A 160 20.89 12.82 -3.16
CA VAL A 160 19.68 13.47 -3.62
C VAL A 160 19.85 13.84 -5.08
N THR A 161 19.01 13.28 -5.94
CA THR A 161 19.02 13.55 -7.39
C THR A 161 17.71 14.18 -7.80
N ALA A 162 17.76 15.33 -8.47
CA ALA A 162 16.59 15.87 -9.13
C ALA A 162 16.71 15.75 -10.65
N ILE A 163 15.59 15.42 -11.28
CA ILE A 163 15.42 15.32 -12.72
C ILE A 163 14.30 16.28 -13.11
N HIS A 164 14.65 17.31 -13.88
CA HIS A 164 13.68 18.30 -14.33
C HIS A 164 13.42 18.14 -15.82
N TRP A 165 12.16 17.98 -16.19
CA TRP A 165 11.72 17.97 -17.58
C TRP A 165 11.71 19.41 -18.14
N SER A 166 12.64 19.70 -19.07
CA SER A 166 12.73 21.00 -19.74
C SER A 166 11.47 21.25 -20.59
N HIS A 167 11.10 22.53 -20.73
CA HIS A 167 9.94 22.94 -21.51
C HIS A 167 8.59 22.34 -21.10
N ASN A 168 8.51 21.69 -19.93
CA ASN A 168 7.28 21.09 -19.42
C ASN A 168 6.10 22.08 -19.36
N ARG A 169 6.35 23.38 -19.10
CA ARG A 169 5.31 24.42 -19.02
C ARG A 169 4.64 24.63 -20.37
N GLN A 170 5.41 24.65 -21.47
CA GLN A 170 4.89 24.81 -22.82
C GLN A 170 4.02 23.62 -23.20
N VAL A 171 4.51 22.39 -22.96
CA VAL A 171 3.73 21.16 -23.20
C VAL A 171 2.45 21.15 -22.37
N LYS A 172 2.50 21.57 -21.11
CA LYS A 172 1.32 21.66 -20.25
C LYS A 172 0.27 22.63 -20.77
N GLN A 173 0.72 23.77 -21.33
CA GLN A 173 -0.16 24.82 -21.84
C GLN A 173 -0.86 24.40 -23.12
N PHE A 174 -0.12 23.83 -24.09
CA PHE A 174 -0.61 23.55 -25.42
C PHE A 174 -1.11 22.12 -25.62
N HIS A 175 -0.60 21.13 -24.82
CA HIS A 175 -0.85 19.70 -24.98
C HIS A 175 -1.11 19.01 -23.64
N LYS A 176 -2.15 19.44 -22.92
CA LYS A 176 -2.45 18.96 -21.54
C LYS A 176 -2.56 17.44 -21.42
N HIS A 177 -3.15 16.77 -22.40
CA HIS A 177 -3.29 15.31 -22.39
C HIS A 177 -1.94 14.61 -22.55
N GLU A 178 -1.12 15.09 -23.50
CA GLU A 178 0.23 14.56 -23.73
C GLU A 178 1.16 14.82 -22.55
N TYR A 179 1.02 16.00 -21.90
CA TYR A 179 1.73 16.33 -20.67
C TYR A 179 1.47 15.28 -19.57
N SER A 180 0.21 14.94 -19.32
CA SER A 180 -0.15 13.95 -18.31
C SER A 180 0.31 12.53 -18.70
N LYS A 181 0.32 12.20 -19.98
CA LYS A 181 0.85 10.93 -20.49
C LYS A 181 2.36 10.85 -20.29
N ALA A 182 3.10 11.90 -20.64
CA ALA A 182 4.55 11.96 -20.47
C ALA A 182 4.95 11.87 -18.98
N LEU A 183 4.26 12.58 -18.08
CA LEU A 183 4.51 12.47 -16.65
C LEU A 183 4.36 11.03 -16.12
N ARG A 184 3.32 10.31 -16.58
CA ARG A 184 3.12 8.90 -16.22
C ARG A 184 4.23 8.00 -16.76
N GLU A 185 4.67 8.26 -17.98
CA GLU A 185 5.74 7.50 -18.62
C GLU A 185 7.09 7.73 -17.90
N ILE A 186 7.42 8.98 -17.56
CA ILE A 186 8.60 9.30 -16.74
C ILE A 186 8.53 8.56 -15.41
N ALA A 187 7.41 8.65 -14.70
CA ALA A 187 7.23 7.96 -13.42
C ALA A 187 7.38 6.44 -13.54
N LYS A 188 6.89 5.83 -14.63
CA LYS A 188 7.03 4.41 -14.91
C LYS A 188 8.49 4.03 -15.14
N ILE A 189 9.23 4.82 -15.92
CA ILE A 189 10.67 4.62 -16.15
C ILE A 189 11.42 4.68 -14.83
N LEU A 190 11.17 5.70 -14.00
CA LEU A 190 11.81 5.80 -12.69
C LEU A 190 11.52 4.59 -11.80
N LYS A 191 10.28 4.10 -11.75
CA LYS A 191 9.93 2.90 -10.98
C LYS A 191 10.61 1.63 -11.48
N ASN A 192 10.87 1.52 -12.78
CA ASN A 192 11.47 0.34 -13.38
C ASN A 192 13.01 0.35 -13.29
N ASP A 193 13.63 1.52 -13.50
CA ASP A 193 15.07 1.64 -13.62
C ASP A 193 15.77 1.84 -12.26
N ARG A 194 15.04 2.33 -11.26
CA ARG A 194 15.56 2.58 -9.92
C ARG A 194 15.40 1.37 -8.99
N LEU A 195 16.21 1.34 -7.95
CA LEU A 195 16.14 0.27 -6.96
C LEU A 195 14.92 0.45 -6.05
N PRO A 196 14.32 -0.64 -5.56
CA PRO A 196 13.21 -0.57 -4.59
C PRO A 196 13.56 0.16 -3.29
N SER A 197 14.86 0.26 -2.94
CA SER A 197 15.36 0.98 -1.78
C SER A 197 15.47 2.49 -1.99
N GLU A 198 15.35 2.97 -3.23
CA GLU A 198 15.37 4.40 -3.55
C GLU A 198 13.97 4.99 -3.40
N ALA A 199 13.88 6.14 -2.75
CA ALA A 199 12.61 6.83 -2.58
C ALA A 199 12.37 7.82 -3.73
N LEU A 200 11.22 7.69 -4.39
CA LEU A 200 10.87 8.44 -5.60
C LEU A 200 9.73 9.42 -5.33
N TYR A 201 9.92 10.67 -5.74
CA TYR A 201 8.95 11.75 -5.50
C TYR A 201 8.70 12.57 -6.77
N TYR A 202 7.50 13.13 -6.83
CA TYR A 202 7.17 14.18 -7.78
C TYR A 202 6.92 15.48 -7.03
N ILE A 203 7.82 16.45 -7.21
CA ILE A 203 7.77 17.71 -6.45
C ILE A 203 7.08 18.86 -7.20
N GLY A 204 6.44 18.55 -8.33
CA GLY A 204 5.71 19.50 -9.15
C GLY A 204 6.54 20.07 -10.30
N HIS A 205 5.88 20.81 -11.18
CA HIS A 205 6.49 21.51 -12.31
C HIS A 205 7.45 20.68 -13.16
N GLY A 206 7.11 19.39 -13.39
CA GLY A 206 7.94 18.48 -14.19
C GLY A 206 9.24 18.05 -13.50
N THR A 207 9.36 18.26 -12.19
CA THR A 207 10.55 17.87 -11.41
C THR A 207 10.29 16.62 -10.59
N PHE A 208 11.17 15.64 -10.75
CA PHE A 208 11.20 14.38 -10.02
C PHE A 208 12.39 14.39 -9.09
N LEU A 209 12.22 13.85 -7.90
CA LEU A 209 13.26 13.76 -6.90
C LEU A 209 13.48 12.29 -6.52
N ILE A 210 14.75 11.91 -6.37
CA ILE A 210 15.18 10.58 -5.98
C ILE A 210 16.09 10.74 -4.76
N ILE A 211 15.77 10.05 -3.68
CA ILE A 211 16.62 9.96 -2.50
C ILE A 211 17.13 8.53 -2.40
N SER A 212 18.45 8.35 -2.51
CA SER A 212 19.13 7.07 -2.51
C SER A 212 20.00 6.95 -1.27
N PHE A 213 19.86 5.86 -0.51
CA PHE A 213 20.57 5.62 0.74
C PHE A 213 21.70 4.62 0.51
N ASN A 214 22.88 4.91 1.00
CA ASN A 214 24.05 4.01 1.05
C ASN A 214 24.34 3.26 -0.25
N LEU A 215 24.07 3.88 -1.39
CA LEU A 215 24.40 3.29 -2.68
C LEU A 215 25.86 3.55 -3.03
N THR A 216 26.59 2.50 -3.32
CA THR A 216 27.97 2.64 -3.82
C THR A 216 27.99 3.48 -5.09
N LYS A 217 29.02 4.30 -5.27
CA LYS A 217 29.17 5.21 -6.42
C LYS A 217 29.01 4.50 -7.77
N ARG A 218 29.46 3.26 -7.87
CA ARG A 218 29.31 2.44 -9.08
C ARG A 218 27.85 2.13 -9.39
N ILE A 219 27.08 1.66 -8.40
CA ILE A 219 25.67 1.33 -8.56
C ILE A 219 24.87 2.60 -8.85
N TYR A 220 25.12 3.67 -8.10
CA TYR A 220 24.45 4.95 -8.28
C TYR A 220 24.64 5.51 -9.70
N ASN A 221 25.88 5.55 -10.20
CA ASN A 221 26.17 6.03 -11.56
C ASN A 221 25.51 5.14 -12.62
N HIS A 222 25.61 3.83 -12.47
CA HIS A 222 24.99 2.89 -13.41
C HIS A 222 23.46 3.09 -13.49
N ARG A 223 22.78 3.29 -12.36
CA ARG A 223 21.35 3.56 -12.33
C ARG A 223 21.01 4.91 -12.96
N ASN A 224 21.82 5.94 -12.73
CA ASN A 224 21.64 7.24 -13.38
C ASN A 224 21.76 7.12 -14.89
N ASP A 225 22.76 6.38 -15.41
CA ASP A 225 22.98 6.20 -16.85
C ASP A 225 21.84 5.43 -17.51
N LEU A 226 21.36 4.35 -16.89
CA LEU A 226 20.17 3.61 -17.35
C LEU A 226 18.96 4.51 -17.44
N THR A 227 18.68 5.26 -16.38
CA THR A 227 17.53 6.17 -16.34
C THR A 227 17.67 7.29 -17.38
N ARG A 228 18.87 7.86 -17.58
CA ARG A 228 19.12 8.85 -18.64
C ARG A 228 18.85 8.29 -20.03
N GLN A 229 19.29 7.07 -20.32
CA GLN A 229 19.06 6.39 -21.59
C GLN A 229 17.58 6.13 -21.84
N SER A 230 16.84 5.71 -20.81
CA SER A 230 15.40 5.46 -20.91
C SER A 230 14.62 6.75 -21.10
N LEU A 231 14.95 7.81 -20.37
CA LEU A 231 14.28 9.11 -20.49
C LEU A 231 14.51 9.79 -21.85
N LYS A 232 15.67 9.62 -22.47
CA LYS A 232 15.95 10.11 -23.84
C LYS A 232 15.01 9.54 -24.91
N LYS A 233 14.34 8.43 -24.63
CA LYS A 233 13.39 7.78 -25.55
C LYS A 233 12.00 8.41 -25.51
N ILE A 234 11.72 9.27 -24.51
CA ILE A 234 10.41 9.90 -24.35
C ILE A 234 10.19 10.94 -25.43
N LYS A 235 9.07 10.79 -26.13
CA LYS A 235 8.62 11.74 -27.16
C LYS A 235 7.27 12.32 -26.75
N VAL A 236 7.10 13.61 -27.02
CA VAL A 236 5.81 14.29 -26.94
C VAL A 236 5.50 14.83 -28.34
N GLY A 237 4.48 14.31 -29.00
CA GLY A 237 4.33 14.45 -30.44
C GLY A 237 5.52 13.83 -31.19
N GLN A 238 6.23 14.64 -31.97
CA GLN A 238 7.46 14.19 -32.65
C GLN A 238 8.75 14.66 -31.98
N ALA A 239 8.67 15.48 -30.91
CA ALA A 239 9.82 16.08 -30.26
C ALA A 239 10.35 15.17 -29.14
N ILE A 240 11.65 14.90 -29.17
CA ILE A 240 12.38 14.25 -28.08
C ILE A 240 12.45 15.23 -26.90
N GLN A 241 12.18 14.72 -25.71
CA GLN A 241 12.17 15.56 -24.53
C GLN A 241 13.54 15.65 -23.86
N GLN A 242 13.86 16.83 -23.35
CA GLN A 242 15.14 17.09 -22.67
C GLN A 242 14.93 17.10 -21.16
N PHE A 243 15.90 16.55 -20.43
CA PHE A 243 15.90 16.45 -18.98
C PHE A 243 17.18 17.02 -18.40
N LYS A 244 17.05 17.91 -17.44
CA LYS A 244 18.16 18.44 -16.65
C LYS A 244 18.36 17.59 -15.41
N TRP A 245 19.60 17.43 -15.02
CA TRP A 245 19.99 16.62 -13.88
C TRP A 245 20.83 17.43 -12.91
N GLY A 246 20.47 17.34 -11.63
CA GLY A 246 21.29 17.87 -10.55
C GLY A 246 21.39 16.83 -9.44
N THR A 247 22.55 16.76 -8.80
CA THR A 247 22.81 15.76 -7.77
C THR A 247 23.55 16.37 -6.59
N LYS A 248 23.23 15.91 -5.38
CA LYS A 248 23.97 16.25 -4.17
C LYS A 248 24.24 15.03 -3.34
N PHE A 249 25.52 14.83 -3.03
CA PHE A 249 25.99 13.84 -2.07
C PHE A 249 26.04 14.44 -0.67
N ILE A 250 25.46 13.74 0.29
CA ILE A 250 25.37 14.15 1.69
C ILE A 250 25.93 13.03 2.56
N ASN A 251 26.96 13.37 3.31
CA ASN A 251 27.63 12.55 4.30
C ASN A 251 27.74 13.30 5.62
N LYS A 252 28.31 12.73 6.64
CA LYS A 252 28.44 13.31 7.97
C LYS A 252 29.14 14.68 7.94
N ASP A 253 30.19 14.87 7.11
CA ASP A 253 30.96 16.11 7.04
C ASP A 253 30.15 17.31 6.56
N ASN A 254 29.14 17.06 5.74
CA ASN A 254 28.36 18.14 5.12
C ASN A 254 26.88 18.14 5.50
N ALA A 255 26.34 17.09 6.15
CA ALA A 255 24.93 16.98 6.50
C ALA A 255 24.43 18.14 7.37
N ALA A 256 25.28 18.69 8.25
CA ALA A 256 24.95 19.86 9.07
C ALA A 256 24.70 21.14 8.26
N LYS A 257 25.27 21.25 7.04
CA LYS A 257 25.07 22.39 6.13
C LYS A 257 23.75 22.31 5.36
N PHE A 258 23.08 21.16 5.39
CA PHE A 258 21.84 20.86 4.67
C PHE A 258 20.77 20.30 5.61
N PRO A 259 20.29 21.12 6.60
CA PRO A 259 19.33 20.64 7.57
C PRO A 259 17.95 20.35 6.95
N GLU A 260 17.62 21.00 5.84
CA GLU A 260 16.34 20.84 5.16
C GLU A 260 16.52 20.47 3.68
N LEU A 261 15.51 19.83 3.12
CA LEU A 261 15.50 19.44 1.68
C LEU A 261 15.67 20.67 0.78
N GLU A 262 15.12 21.82 1.17
CA GLU A 262 15.21 23.09 0.43
C GLU A 262 16.67 23.57 0.27
N ASP A 263 17.50 23.32 1.25
CA ASP A 263 18.93 23.69 1.19
C ASP A 263 19.66 22.83 0.14
N VAL A 264 19.31 21.56 0.08
CA VAL A 264 19.82 20.65 -0.95
C VAL A 264 19.31 21.05 -2.32
N MET A 265 18.03 21.33 -2.44
CA MET A 265 17.41 21.69 -3.73
C MET A 265 18.04 22.95 -4.33
N ARG A 266 18.39 23.94 -3.53
CA ARG A 266 19.10 25.14 -4.02
C ARG A 266 20.45 24.79 -4.70
N HIS A 267 21.16 23.78 -4.20
CA HIS A 267 22.40 23.31 -4.83
C HIS A 267 22.13 22.48 -6.08
N VAL A 268 21.17 21.59 -6.01
CA VAL A 268 20.75 20.74 -7.11
C VAL A 268 20.23 21.58 -8.29
N ASP A 269 19.50 22.66 -8.02
CA ASP A 269 19.01 23.58 -9.03
C ASP A 269 20.17 24.31 -9.75
N ARG A 270 21.22 24.72 -9.01
CA ARG A 270 22.45 25.29 -9.62
C ARG A 270 23.17 24.28 -10.50
N ASP A 271 23.29 23.04 -10.06
CA ASP A 271 23.89 21.98 -10.86
C ASP A 271 23.11 21.77 -12.18
N MET A 272 21.78 21.81 -12.12
CA MET A 272 20.92 21.69 -13.32
C MET A 272 21.09 22.87 -14.28
N GLU A 273 21.40 24.06 -13.79
CA GLU A 273 21.70 25.23 -14.63
C GLU A 273 23.08 25.10 -15.31
N THR A 274 24.06 24.56 -14.59
CA THR A 274 25.42 24.39 -15.10
C THR A 274 25.52 23.29 -16.15
N ASP A 275 24.73 22.21 -16.00
CA ASP A 275 24.68 21.08 -16.98
C ASP A 275 24.24 21.56 -18.38
N LEU A 276 23.40 22.57 -18.45
CA LEU A 276 22.96 23.23 -19.71
C LEU A 276 24.12 23.94 -20.43
N ILE A 277 24.95 24.65 -19.70
CA ILE A 277 26.08 25.41 -20.29
C ILE A 277 27.10 24.47 -20.92
N VAL A 278 27.36 23.35 -20.26
CA VAL A 278 28.31 22.33 -20.74
C VAL A 278 27.77 21.61 -22.01
N GLU A 279 26.46 21.40 -22.11
CA GLU A 279 25.83 20.77 -23.28
C GLU A 279 25.83 21.72 -24.48
N TYR A 280 25.60 23.02 -24.31
CA TYR A 280 25.73 24.03 -25.36
C TYR A 280 27.18 24.16 -25.86
N MET A 281 28.17 24.19 -24.96
CA MET A 281 29.59 24.27 -25.35
C MET A 281 30.09 23.02 -26.10
N LYS A 282 29.51 21.83 -25.82
CA LYS A 282 29.82 20.61 -26.57
C LYS A 282 29.15 20.58 -27.95
N GLY A 283 28.00 21.22 -28.11
CA GLY A 283 27.29 21.33 -29.40
C GLY A 283 28.01 22.22 -30.42
N ASP A 284 28.64 23.30 -29.94
CA ASP A 284 29.39 24.24 -30.81
C ASP A 284 30.72 23.67 -31.28
N ASN A 285 31.31 22.70 -30.57
CA ASN A 285 32.59 22.05 -30.98
C ASN A 285 32.44 20.89 -32.00
N VAL A 286 31.18 20.54 -32.39
CA VAL A 286 30.94 19.47 -33.38
C VAL A 286 30.63 20.05 -34.76
N ASN A 287 30.44 21.38 -34.87
CA ASN A 287 30.14 22.10 -36.11
C ASN A 287 31.28 23.07 -36.55
N GLY A 288 32.50 22.88 -36.02
CA GLY A 288 33.69 23.60 -36.41
C GLY A 288 34.68 22.73 -37.23
#